data_3b243caa1f349073a8eb2c611b66306c
#
_entry.id   3b243caa1f349073a8eb2c611b66306c
#
_cell.length_a   1.000
_cell.length_b   1.000
_cell.length_c   1.000
_cell.angle_alpha   90.00
_cell.angle_beta   90.00
_cell.angle_gamma   90.00
#
_symmetry.space_group_name_H-M   'P 1'
#
loop_
_entity.id
_entity.type
_entity.pdbx_description
1 polymer ?
#
loop_
_entity_poly.entity_id
_entity_poly.type
_entity_poly.pdbx_seq_one_letter_code
_entity_poly.pdbx_strand_id
1 'polypeptide(L)'
;PVNTNAAAPTPMVPNYIDDRSTPSQVIVSLYNAINRQEYLRAYNYWINPSTSQGSFTTFANGYKNTASVDLVFGQITGDAGAGQLYYTVPVILKTTSKDGTHANFAACYIVHEAQPANFGEPPFIPMNIDRGSAKTIAVNASDASALASACSDYPTGPDRVTASGTSLSIDKSNFLDNRSGPTEAVSSFLNALNLKQYVRAYYYYQDPSTYPGPFDPYAAGYSNTDVITATFGTVQSEGAAGSLYFKVPLAMKVVTTSSSVQTFVGCYTLRLAQPAVQASPPFQSMGIISGKFTQVANGTDVVPLLTTACN
;
A
#
# COMPACT_ATOMS: atom_id res chain seq x y z
N PRO A 1 17.19 -41.63 16.45
CA PRO A 1 16.19 -41.11 15.56
C PRO A 1 16.15 -39.60 15.72
N VAL A 2 16.66 -38.91 14.71
CA VAL A 2 16.67 -37.43 14.64
C VAL A 2 15.27 -37.00 14.25
N ASN A 3 14.60 -36.28 15.15
CA ASN A 3 13.27 -35.73 14.91
C ASN A 3 13.39 -34.49 14.06
N THR A 4 13.33 -34.61 12.74
CA THR A 4 13.31 -33.53 11.78
C THR A 4 11.89 -33.00 11.61
N ASN A 5 11.34 -32.34 12.63
CA ASN A 5 10.20 -31.46 12.44
C ASN A 5 10.71 -30.10 11.89
N ALA A 6 11.10 -30.09 10.63
CA ALA A 6 11.18 -28.84 9.88
C ALA A 6 9.74 -28.33 9.76
N ALA A 7 9.42 -27.24 10.47
CA ALA A 7 8.15 -26.55 10.29
C ALA A 7 8.01 -26.22 8.79
N ALA A 8 6.92 -26.67 8.18
CA ALA A 8 6.62 -26.32 6.80
C ALA A 8 6.66 -24.79 6.65
N PRO A 9 7.20 -24.24 5.56
CA PRO A 9 7.24 -22.82 5.34
C PRO A 9 5.81 -22.27 5.47
N THR A 10 5.63 -21.32 6.38
CA THR A 10 4.34 -20.64 6.55
C THR A 10 4.02 -19.95 5.23
N PRO A 11 2.93 -20.32 4.55
CA PRO A 11 2.63 -19.74 3.25
C PRO A 11 2.49 -18.22 3.39
N MET A 12 3.06 -17.46 2.44
CA MET A 12 2.73 -16.04 2.26
C MET A 12 1.21 -15.92 2.28
N VAL A 13 0.69 -14.89 2.96
CA VAL A 13 -0.76 -14.71 3.12
C VAL A 13 -1.41 -14.69 1.73
N PRO A 14 -2.07 -15.78 1.28
CA PRO A 14 -2.60 -15.81 -0.08
C PRO A 14 -3.66 -14.73 -0.26
N ASN A 15 -3.62 -14.00 -1.37
CA ASN A 15 -4.58 -12.95 -1.69
C ASN A 15 -4.60 -11.74 -0.71
N TYR A 16 -3.53 -11.50 0.04
CA TYR A 16 -3.38 -10.26 0.78
C TYR A 16 -3.01 -9.14 -0.17
N ILE A 17 -3.84 -8.06 -0.20
CA ILE A 17 -3.61 -6.88 -1.02
C ILE A 17 -3.60 -5.65 -0.11
N ASP A 18 -2.48 -4.93 -0.10
CA ASP A 18 -2.29 -3.65 0.57
C ASP A 18 -1.52 -2.73 -0.38
N ASP A 19 -2.23 -2.20 -1.37
CA ASP A 19 -1.69 -1.39 -2.46
C ASP A 19 -2.37 -0.03 -2.48
N ARG A 20 -1.58 1.03 -2.37
CA ARG A 20 -2.00 2.43 -2.42
C ARG A 20 -1.37 3.19 -3.59
N SER A 21 -0.90 2.46 -4.59
CA SER A 21 -0.25 3.06 -5.77
C SER A 21 -1.22 3.84 -6.63
N THR A 22 -2.50 3.48 -6.63
CA THR A 22 -3.54 4.17 -7.40
C THR A 22 -4.86 4.27 -6.62
N PRO A 23 -5.75 5.21 -6.96
CA PRO A 23 -7.04 5.34 -6.29
C PRO A 23 -7.89 4.06 -6.34
N SER A 24 -7.87 3.34 -7.45
CA SER A 24 -8.57 2.05 -7.57
C SER A 24 -7.98 0.99 -6.66
N GLN A 25 -6.64 0.94 -6.54
CA GLN A 25 -5.97 -0.04 -5.69
C GLN A 25 -6.25 0.21 -4.20
N VAL A 26 -6.43 1.46 -3.77
CA VAL A 26 -6.88 1.78 -2.41
C VAL A 26 -8.25 1.13 -2.13
N ILE A 27 -9.21 1.24 -3.07
CA ILE A 27 -10.54 0.64 -2.93
C ILE A 27 -10.48 -0.89 -3.01
N VAL A 28 -9.66 -1.45 -3.93
CA VAL A 28 -9.41 -2.89 -3.98
C VAL A 28 -8.87 -3.40 -2.65
N SER A 29 -7.89 -2.70 -2.07
CA SER A 29 -7.26 -3.07 -0.81
C SER A 29 -8.22 -2.96 0.38
N LEU A 30 -9.07 -1.92 0.40
CA LEU A 30 -10.16 -1.80 1.39
C LEU A 30 -11.07 -3.03 1.37
N TYR A 31 -11.60 -3.40 0.19
CA TYR A 31 -12.52 -4.51 0.08
C TYR A 31 -11.84 -5.88 0.18
N ASN A 32 -10.57 -5.99 -0.21
CA ASN A 32 -9.76 -7.15 0.13
C ASN A 32 -9.67 -7.34 1.65
N ALA A 33 -9.47 -6.27 2.41
CA ALA A 33 -9.45 -6.35 3.86
C ALA A 33 -10.82 -6.77 4.44
N ILE A 34 -11.93 -6.24 3.91
CA ILE A 34 -13.29 -6.63 4.31
C ILE A 34 -13.56 -8.10 4.00
N ASN A 35 -13.26 -8.56 2.78
CA ASN A 35 -13.45 -9.95 2.36
C ASN A 35 -12.63 -10.95 3.20
N ARG A 36 -11.49 -10.49 3.73
CA ARG A 36 -10.63 -11.27 4.64
C ARG A 36 -11.01 -11.11 6.11
N GLN A 37 -12.05 -10.32 6.42
CA GLN A 37 -12.49 -9.96 7.79
C GLN A 37 -11.38 -9.26 8.61
N GLU A 38 -10.47 -8.59 7.94
CA GLU A 38 -9.38 -7.79 8.53
C GLU A 38 -9.86 -6.34 8.72
N TYR A 39 -10.89 -6.17 9.56
CA TYR A 39 -11.62 -4.90 9.66
C TYR A 39 -10.76 -3.73 10.14
N LEU A 40 -9.73 -3.99 10.97
CA LEU A 40 -8.80 -2.95 11.39
C LEU A 40 -7.98 -2.42 10.20
N ARG A 41 -7.53 -3.30 9.31
CA ARG A 41 -6.88 -2.90 8.07
C ARG A 41 -7.81 -2.11 7.17
N ALA A 42 -9.06 -2.56 7.03
CA ALA A 42 -10.08 -1.84 6.26
C ALA A 42 -10.34 -0.43 6.82
N TYR A 43 -10.42 -0.30 8.14
CA TYR A 43 -10.60 0.98 8.83
C TYR A 43 -9.45 1.95 8.59
N ASN A 44 -8.24 1.44 8.43
CA ASN A 44 -7.02 2.24 8.22
C ASN A 44 -6.89 2.81 6.79
N TYR A 45 -7.78 2.45 5.85
CA TYR A 45 -7.81 3.09 4.53
C TYR A 45 -8.52 4.45 4.52
N TRP A 46 -9.16 4.84 5.60
CA TRP A 46 -9.89 6.10 5.72
C TRP A 46 -9.04 7.18 6.40
N ILE A 47 -9.11 8.40 5.89
CA ILE A 47 -8.58 9.58 6.61
C ILE A 47 -9.51 9.85 7.79
N ASN A 48 -8.94 9.99 9.01
CA ASN A 48 -9.72 10.25 10.21
C ASN A 48 -10.94 9.31 10.36
N PRO A 49 -10.72 7.99 10.36
CA PRO A 49 -11.81 7.01 10.30
C PRO A 49 -12.83 7.14 11.44
N SER A 50 -12.40 7.60 12.62
CA SER A 50 -13.30 7.83 13.75
C SER A 50 -14.36 8.90 13.47
N THR A 51 -14.03 9.88 12.63
CA THR A 51 -14.96 10.94 12.21
C THR A 51 -15.86 10.49 11.06
N SER A 52 -15.28 9.83 10.04
CA SER A 52 -16.00 9.46 8.82
C SER A 52 -16.76 8.15 8.92
N GLN A 53 -16.28 7.19 9.73
CA GLN A 53 -16.82 5.83 9.85
C GLN A 53 -17.34 5.51 11.25
N GLY A 54 -17.21 6.43 12.20
CA GLY A 54 -17.51 6.20 13.61
C GLY A 54 -16.44 5.36 14.30
N SER A 55 -16.75 4.78 15.46
CA SER A 55 -15.78 3.94 16.18
C SER A 55 -15.39 2.70 15.37
N PHE A 56 -14.20 2.18 15.61
CA PHE A 56 -13.77 0.92 15.00
C PHE A 56 -14.77 -0.22 15.22
N THR A 57 -15.32 -0.33 16.42
CA THR A 57 -16.34 -1.34 16.74
C THR A 57 -17.59 -1.16 15.87
N THR A 58 -18.06 0.07 15.68
CA THR A 58 -19.21 0.37 14.81
C THR A 58 -18.92 -0.03 13.36
N PHE A 59 -17.76 0.36 12.84
CA PHE A 59 -17.31 0.01 11.51
C PHE A 59 -17.25 -1.52 11.30
N ALA A 60 -16.56 -2.23 12.19
CA ALA A 60 -16.41 -3.68 12.10
C ALA A 60 -17.76 -4.41 12.16
N ASN A 61 -18.69 -3.95 13.04
CA ASN A 61 -20.03 -4.50 13.14
C ASN A 61 -20.86 -4.29 11.86
N GLY A 62 -20.62 -3.21 11.10
CA GLY A 62 -21.27 -2.97 9.82
C GLY A 62 -20.99 -4.05 8.78
N TYR A 63 -19.81 -4.69 8.86
CA TYR A 63 -19.39 -5.73 7.90
C TYR A 63 -19.50 -7.17 8.44
N LYS A 64 -19.92 -7.37 9.67
CA LYS A 64 -19.91 -8.70 10.31
C LYS A 64 -20.70 -9.78 9.55
N ASN A 65 -21.74 -9.37 8.81
CA ASN A 65 -22.58 -10.26 8.02
C ASN A 65 -22.17 -10.36 6.54
N THR A 66 -21.15 -9.61 6.10
CA THR A 66 -20.63 -9.64 4.75
C THR A 66 -19.75 -10.87 4.57
N ALA A 67 -20.03 -11.67 3.53
CA ALA A 67 -19.21 -12.80 3.11
C ALA A 67 -18.19 -12.34 2.06
N SER A 68 -18.65 -11.59 1.04
CA SER A 68 -17.77 -11.05 0.00
C SER A 68 -18.34 -9.79 -0.62
N VAL A 69 -17.45 -9.01 -1.22
CA VAL A 69 -17.76 -7.83 -2.06
C VAL A 69 -16.91 -7.93 -3.31
N ASP A 70 -17.58 -7.94 -4.48
CA ASP A 70 -16.95 -7.81 -5.78
C ASP A 70 -17.11 -6.39 -6.31
N LEU A 71 -16.11 -5.91 -7.07
CA LEU A 71 -16.00 -4.51 -7.48
C LEU A 71 -16.08 -4.39 -9.02
N VAL A 72 -16.88 -3.43 -9.49
CA VAL A 72 -16.88 -3.00 -10.89
C VAL A 72 -16.62 -1.49 -10.92
N PHE A 73 -15.49 -1.08 -11.45
CA PHE A 73 -15.08 0.33 -11.49
C PHE A 73 -15.65 1.06 -12.72
N GLY A 74 -16.03 2.32 -12.50
CA GLY A 74 -16.28 3.28 -13.56
C GLY A 74 -15.04 4.10 -13.90
N GLN A 75 -15.22 5.14 -14.71
CA GLN A 75 -14.14 6.05 -15.07
C GLN A 75 -13.74 6.90 -13.85
N ILE A 76 -12.48 6.80 -13.46
CA ILE A 76 -11.92 7.61 -12.37
C ILE A 76 -11.53 8.97 -12.93
N THR A 77 -11.90 10.03 -12.23
CA THR A 77 -11.48 11.40 -12.54
C THR A 77 -10.65 11.95 -11.41
N GLY A 78 -9.70 12.83 -11.70
CA GLY A 78 -8.84 13.47 -10.71
C GLY A 78 -8.94 14.98 -10.77
N ASP A 79 -8.70 15.62 -9.64
CA ASP A 79 -8.57 17.05 -9.47
C ASP A 79 -7.36 17.38 -8.61
N ALA A 80 -6.68 18.48 -8.87
CA ALA A 80 -5.46 18.86 -8.17
C ALA A 80 -5.53 20.31 -7.73
N GLY A 81 -5.12 20.58 -6.52
CA GLY A 81 -5.01 21.94 -5.99
C GLY A 81 -4.10 22.02 -4.77
N ALA A 82 -3.24 23.05 -4.72
CA ALA A 82 -2.36 23.34 -3.58
C ALA A 82 -1.52 22.12 -3.09
N GLY A 83 -1.02 21.30 -4.03
CA GLY A 83 -0.24 20.10 -3.68
C GLY A 83 -1.06 18.92 -3.16
N GLN A 84 -2.38 18.97 -3.33
CA GLN A 84 -3.32 17.90 -2.98
C GLN A 84 -3.95 17.34 -4.25
N LEU A 85 -4.16 16.04 -4.29
CA LEU A 85 -4.84 15.33 -5.35
C LEU A 85 -6.09 14.65 -4.78
N TYR A 86 -7.21 14.83 -5.47
CA TYR A 86 -8.48 14.20 -5.12
C TYR A 86 -8.96 13.40 -6.32
N TYR A 87 -9.28 12.14 -6.11
CA TYR A 87 -9.79 11.26 -7.14
C TYR A 87 -11.23 10.87 -6.83
N THR A 88 -12.12 11.07 -7.80
CA THR A 88 -13.50 10.59 -7.75
C THR A 88 -13.54 9.20 -8.37
N VAL A 89 -13.91 8.21 -7.56
CA VAL A 89 -13.89 6.79 -7.90
C VAL A 89 -15.31 6.22 -7.85
N PRO A 90 -16.04 6.17 -8.99
CA PRO A 90 -17.32 5.47 -9.06
C PRO A 90 -17.08 3.96 -9.10
N VAL A 91 -17.84 3.20 -8.30
CA VAL A 91 -17.73 1.75 -8.21
C VAL A 91 -19.05 1.10 -7.87
N ILE A 92 -19.36 -0.04 -8.49
CA ILE A 92 -20.47 -0.91 -8.06
C ILE A 92 -19.90 -1.93 -7.09
N LEU A 93 -20.55 -2.04 -5.94
CA LEU A 93 -20.27 -3.05 -4.93
C LEU A 93 -21.32 -4.15 -5.08
N LYS A 94 -20.91 -5.34 -5.49
CA LYS A 94 -21.74 -6.54 -5.54
C LYS A 94 -21.48 -7.36 -4.29
N THR A 95 -22.39 -7.30 -3.32
CA THR A 95 -22.18 -7.90 -2.02
C THR A 95 -22.92 -9.22 -1.88
N THR A 96 -22.30 -10.17 -1.20
CA THR A 96 -22.91 -11.40 -0.75
C THR A 96 -22.82 -11.47 0.77
N SER A 97 -23.95 -11.64 1.42
CA SER A 97 -24.04 -11.84 2.86
C SER A 97 -23.75 -13.29 3.24
N LYS A 98 -23.43 -13.56 4.50
CA LYS A 98 -23.15 -14.93 5.00
C LYS A 98 -24.34 -15.88 4.90
N ASP A 99 -25.56 -15.38 4.79
CA ASP A 99 -26.78 -16.15 4.55
C ASP A 99 -27.07 -16.38 3.05
N GLY A 100 -26.17 -15.93 2.16
CA GLY A 100 -26.31 -16.05 0.71
C GLY A 100 -27.14 -14.95 0.05
N THR A 101 -27.64 -13.96 0.79
CA THR A 101 -28.37 -12.82 0.22
C THR A 101 -27.41 -11.93 -0.58
N HIS A 102 -27.88 -11.49 -1.79
CA HIS A 102 -27.15 -10.57 -2.65
C HIS A 102 -27.74 -9.17 -2.59
N ALA A 103 -26.87 -8.16 -2.57
CA ALA A 103 -27.27 -6.77 -2.73
C ALA A 103 -26.21 -6.01 -3.54
N ASN A 104 -26.64 -5.06 -4.37
CA ASN A 104 -25.76 -4.22 -5.15
C ASN A 104 -25.88 -2.76 -4.69
N PHE A 105 -24.74 -2.06 -4.72
CA PHE A 105 -24.68 -0.64 -4.37
C PHE A 105 -23.88 0.11 -5.45
N ALA A 106 -24.42 1.25 -5.86
CA ALA A 106 -23.65 2.26 -6.58
C ALA A 106 -22.95 3.15 -5.55
N ALA A 107 -21.64 3.08 -5.51
CA ALA A 107 -20.83 3.81 -4.55
C ALA A 107 -19.91 4.82 -5.25
N CYS A 108 -19.63 5.90 -4.55
CA CYS A 108 -18.65 6.90 -4.92
C CYS A 108 -17.66 7.12 -3.78
N TYR A 109 -16.38 7.00 -4.07
CA TYR A 109 -15.31 7.32 -3.12
C TYR A 109 -14.54 8.54 -3.61
N ILE A 110 -14.18 9.40 -2.68
CA ILE A 110 -13.17 10.44 -2.89
C ILE A 110 -11.90 9.94 -2.24
N VAL A 111 -10.91 9.66 -3.06
CA VAL A 111 -9.58 9.24 -2.60
C VAL A 111 -8.66 10.45 -2.65
N HIS A 112 -7.96 10.69 -1.55
CA HIS A 112 -7.08 11.84 -1.37
C HIS A 112 -5.63 11.40 -1.30
N GLU A 113 -4.77 12.20 -1.90
CA GLU A 113 -3.33 12.07 -1.82
C GLU A 113 -2.70 13.45 -1.67
N ALA A 114 -1.95 13.66 -0.60
CA ALA A 114 -0.97 14.75 -0.56
C ALA A 114 0.22 14.35 -1.44
N GLN A 115 0.67 15.24 -2.33
CA GLN A 115 1.78 14.91 -3.22
C GLN A 115 3.03 14.55 -2.41
N PRO A 116 3.60 13.34 -2.60
CA PRO A 116 4.72 12.86 -1.79
C PRO A 116 5.95 13.76 -1.83
N ALA A 117 6.17 14.48 -2.94
CA ALA A 117 7.27 15.44 -3.08
C ALA A 117 7.14 16.68 -2.18
N ASN A 118 5.94 16.94 -1.64
CA ASN A 118 5.69 18.10 -0.77
C ASN A 118 5.94 17.79 0.72
N PHE A 119 6.22 16.54 1.07
CA PHE A 119 6.57 16.19 2.45
C PHE A 119 8.05 16.52 2.71
N GLY A 120 8.32 17.56 3.49
CA GLY A 120 9.67 17.89 3.95
C GLY A 120 10.11 17.08 5.17
N GLU A 121 9.14 16.72 6.03
CA GLU A 121 9.37 16.03 7.31
C GLU A 121 8.30 14.96 7.57
N PRO A 122 8.62 13.91 8.36
CA PRO A 122 7.63 12.95 8.86
C PRO A 122 6.52 13.63 9.69
N PRO A 123 5.29 13.06 9.73
CA PRO A 123 4.92 11.77 9.15
C PRO A 123 4.51 11.84 7.68
N PHE A 124 4.71 10.76 6.95
CA PHE A 124 4.10 10.57 5.63
C PHE A 124 2.63 10.16 5.76
N ILE A 125 1.79 10.73 4.92
CA ILE A 125 0.38 10.35 4.82
C ILE A 125 0.19 9.67 3.46
N PRO A 126 -0.06 8.34 3.43
CA PRO A 126 -0.28 7.62 2.18
C PRO A 126 -1.62 8.03 1.56
N MET A 127 -1.85 7.61 0.31
CA MET A 127 -3.16 7.76 -0.34
C MET A 127 -4.24 7.08 0.49
N ASN A 128 -5.32 7.81 0.82
CA ASN A 128 -6.40 7.38 1.69
C ASN A 128 -7.77 7.80 1.15
N ILE A 129 -8.83 7.16 1.65
CA ILE A 129 -10.21 7.54 1.35
C ILE A 129 -10.60 8.70 2.27
N ASP A 130 -10.91 9.84 1.68
CA ASP A 130 -11.41 11.02 2.39
C ASP A 130 -12.88 10.84 2.81
N ARG A 131 -13.71 10.42 1.86
CA ARG A 131 -15.14 10.20 2.06
C ARG A 131 -15.69 9.21 1.04
N GLY A 132 -16.87 8.66 1.34
CA GLY A 132 -17.57 7.75 0.46
C GLY A 132 -19.06 7.75 0.73
N SER A 133 -19.83 7.42 -0.30
CA SER A 133 -21.27 7.16 -0.21
C SER A 133 -21.63 5.92 -1.00
N ALA A 134 -22.71 5.25 -0.62
CA ALA A 134 -23.23 4.12 -1.35
C ALA A 134 -24.76 4.12 -1.32
N LYS A 135 -25.39 3.90 -2.47
CA LYS A 135 -26.84 3.81 -2.63
C LYS A 135 -27.20 2.42 -3.12
N THR A 136 -28.17 1.79 -2.50
CA THR A 136 -28.70 0.50 -2.97
C THR A 136 -29.27 0.63 -4.38
N ILE A 137 -28.93 -0.31 -5.25
CA ILE A 137 -29.47 -0.45 -6.60
C ILE A 137 -30.07 -1.84 -6.78
N ALA A 138 -30.95 -2.01 -7.76
CA ALA A 138 -31.49 -3.32 -8.07
C ALA A 138 -30.37 -4.29 -8.48
N VAL A 139 -30.46 -5.56 -8.07
CA VAL A 139 -29.43 -6.59 -8.35
C VAL A 139 -29.23 -6.79 -9.85
N ASN A 140 -30.28 -6.57 -10.64
CA ASN A 140 -30.26 -6.65 -12.10
C ASN A 140 -30.09 -5.29 -12.81
N ALA A 141 -29.74 -4.22 -12.08
CA ALA A 141 -29.45 -2.93 -12.69
C ALA A 141 -28.23 -3.02 -13.62
N SER A 142 -28.26 -2.21 -14.70
CA SER A 142 -27.12 -2.08 -15.59
C SER A 142 -25.94 -1.41 -14.85
N ASP A 143 -24.80 -2.07 -14.79
CA ASP A 143 -23.59 -1.52 -14.17
C ASP A 143 -23.22 -0.17 -14.82
N ALA A 144 -23.29 -0.05 -16.15
CA ALA A 144 -22.95 1.18 -16.86
C ALA A 144 -23.84 2.37 -16.46
N SER A 145 -25.16 2.15 -16.36
CA SER A 145 -26.12 3.19 -15.94
C SER A 145 -25.90 3.58 -14.48
N ALA A 146 -25.68 2.61 -13.61
CA ALA A 146 -25.45 2.85 -12.19
C ALA A 146 -24.12 3.59 -11.95
N LEU A 147 -23.04 3.23 -12.66
CA LEU A 147 -21.75 3.92 -12.58
C LEU A 147 -21.83 5.37 -13.04
N ALA A 148 -22.62 5.67 -14.10
CA ALA A 148 -22.78 7.02 -14.61
C ALA A 148 -23.39 7.99 -13.59
N SER A 149 -24.17 7.48 -12.62
CA SER A 149 -24.82 8.28 -11.58
C SER A 149 -24.23 8.09 -10.19
N ALA A 150 -23.29 7.16 -10.01
CA ALA A 150 -22.75 6.79 -8.69
C ALA A 150 -22.19 7.98 -7.91
N CYS A 151 -21.57 8.94 -8.59
CA CYS A 151 -20.93 10.11 -7.99
C CYS A 151 -21.74 11.41 -8.15
N SER A 152 -23.02 11.36 -8.49
CA SER A 152 -23.87 12.54 -8.69
C SER A 152 -24.03 13.41 -7.45
N ASP A 153 -23.93 12.82 -6.24
CA ASP A 153 -24.07 13.52 -4.97
C ASP A 153 -22.78 14.19 -4.48
N TYR A 154 -21.68 13.94 -5.15
CA TYR A 154 -20.45 14.68 -4.95
C TYR A 154 -20.40 15.80 -6.01
N PRO A 155 -21.06 16.95 -5.76
CA PRO A 155 -20.97 18.05 -6.67
C PRO A 155 -19.51 18.41 -6.79
N THR A 156 -19.11 18.69 -8.01
CA THR A 156 -17.89 19.43 -8.27
C THR A 156 -17.96 20.68 -7.39
N GLY A 157 -17.18 20.72 -6.30
CA GLY A 157 -17.21 21.85 -5.38
C GLY A 157 -16.95 23.16 -6.12
N PRO A 158 -17.34 24.32 -5.57
CA PRO A 158 -17.10 25.62 -6.19
C PRO A 158 -15.61 25.93 -6.41
N ASP A 159 -14.73 25.16 -5.78
CA ASP A 159 -13.28 25.24 -5.93
C ASP A 159 -12.71 24.26 -6.96
N ARG A 160 -13.53 23.45 -7.62
CA ARG A 160 -13.12 22.78 -8.84
C ARG A 160 -12.96 23.85 -9.90
N VAL A 161 -11.73 24.30 -10.07
CA VAL A 161 -11.34 24.92 -11.33
C VAL A 161 -11.60 23.83 -12.36
N THR A 162 -12.73 23.94 -13.04
CA THR A 162 -12.96 23.20 -14.28
C THR A 162 -11.87 23.68 -15.23
N ALA A 163 -10.71 23.06 -15.16
CA ALA A 163 -9.74 23.15 -16.21
C ALA A 163 -10.45 22.60 -17.43
N SER A 164 -10.91 23.53 -18.25
CA SER A 164 -11.64 23.30 -19.47
C SER A 164 -10.95 22.18 -20.25
N GLY A 165 -11.56 21.00 -20.27
CA GLY A 165 -11.26 19.95 -21.24
C GLY A 165 -9.94 19.19 -21.13
N THR A 166 -9.12 19.42 -20.12
CA THR A 166 -7.88 18.64 -19.92
C THR A 166 -8.16 17.57 -18.87
N SER A 167 -8.37 16.35 -19.29
CA SER A 167 -8.19 15.20 -18.40
C SER A 167 -6.76 15.30 -17.88
N LEU A 168 -6.59 15.61 -16.59
CA LEU A 168 -5.29 15.53 -15.95
C LEU A 168 -4.90 14.04 -15.97
N SER A 169 -4.17 13.65 -16.98
CA SER A 169 -3.38 12.43 -16.96
C SER A 169 -2.27 12.66 -15.95
N ILE A 170 -2.58 12.42 -14.67
CA ILE A 170 -1.53 12.36 -13.65
C ILE A 170 -0.76 11.10 -13.97
N ASP A 171 0.39 11.28 -14.59
CA ASP A 171 1.30 10.18 -14.89
C ASP A 171 1.84 9.62 -13.57
N LYS A 172 1.19 8.57 -13.10
CA LYS A 172 1.62 7.76 -11.96
C LYS A 172 2.32 6.48 -12.39
N SER A 173 2.71 6.37 -13.64
CA SER A 173 3.37 5.18 -14.20
C SER A 173 4.61 4.75 -13.39
N ASN A 174 5.20 5.68 -12.64
CA ASN A 174 6.38 5.45 -11.83
C ASN A 174 6.14 5.47 -10.31
N PHE A 175 4.91 5.68 -9.83
CA PHE A 175 4.63 5.70 -8.39
C PHE A 175 4.17 4.33 -7.90
N LEU A 176 4.87 3.79 -6.89
CA LEU A 176 4.53 2.52 -6.23
C LEU A 176 4.38 2.75 -4.72
N ASP A 177 3.26 2.34 -4.15
CA ASP A 177 3.03 2.22 -2.70
C ASP A 177 2.26 0.94 -2.41
N ASN A 178 2.95 -0.19 -2.57
CA ASN A 178 2.39 -1.53 -2.48
C ASN A 178 3.10 -2.32 -1.37
N ARG A 179 2.34 -2.79 -0.39
CA ARG A 179 2.78 -3.61 0.73
C ARG A 179 2.09 -4.98 0.74
N SER A 180 1.57 -5.42 -0.43
CA SER A 180 0.90 -6.71 -0.56
C SER A 180 1.82 -7.91 -0.33
N GLY A 181 3.12 -7.71 -0.52
CA GLY A 181 4.14 -8.70 -0.26
C GLY A 181 5.49 -8.06 0.08
N PRO A 182 6.44 -8.85 0.57
CA PRO A 182 7.73 -8.32 1.01
C PRO A 182 8.58 -7.75 -0.14
N THR A 183 8.52 -8.35 -1.33
CA THR A 183 9.21 -7.84 -2.52
C THR A 183 8.58 -6.54 -3.01
N GLU A 184 7.25 -6.46 -3.01
CA GLU A 184 6.49 -5.27 -3.38
C GLU A 184 6.77 -4.12 -2.42
N ALA A 185 6.84 -4.40 -1.11
CA ALA A 185 7.17 -3.40 -0.09
C ALA A 185 8.58 -2.84 -0.28
N VAL A 186 9.59 -3.70 -0.52
CA VAL A 186 10.97 -3.25 -0.79
C VAL A 186 11.04 -2.51 -2.13
N SER A 187 10.33 -2.97 -3.16
CA SER A 187 10.28 -2.28 -4.47
C SER A 187 9.69 -0.88 -4.34
N SER A 188 8.62 -0.73 -3.55
CA SER A 188 7.99 0.56 -3.27
C SER A 188 8.89 1.48 -2.43
N PHE A 189 9.62 0.93 -1.47
CA PHE A 189 10.64 1.65 -0.72
C PHE A 189 11.75 2.20 -1.66
N LEU A 190 12.29 1.36 -2.55
CA LEU A 190 13.31 1.79 -3.52
C LEU A 190 12.74 2.78 -4.54
N ASN A 191 11.48 2.61 -4.94
CA ASN A 191 10.77 3.58 -5.77
C ASN A 191 10.68 4.94 -5.09
N ALA A 192 10.39 4.99 -3.79
CA ALA A 192 10.37 6.25 -3.03
C ALA A 192 11.74 6.94 -3.02
N LEU A 193 12.82 6.19 -2.85
CA LEU A 193 14.19 6.71 -2.91
C LEU A 193 14.52 7.26 -4.30
N ASN A 194 14.18 6.53 -5.36
CA ASN A 194 14.41 6.95 -6.74
C ASN A 194 13.66 8.24 -7.10
N LEU A 195 12.47 8.42 -6.54
CA LEU A 195 11.67 9.64 -6.70
C LEU A 195 12.08 10.76 -5.73
N LYS A 196 13.13 10.57 -4.92
CA LYS A 196 13.59 11.52 -3.88
C LYS A 196 12.52 11.85 -2.82
N GLN A 197 11.59 10.94 -2.63
CA GLN A 197 10.50 11.05 -1.65
C GLN A 197 10.94 10.42 -0.33
N TYR A 198 11.92 11.04 0.33
CA TYR A 198 12.59 10.44 1.49
C TYR A 198 11.66 10.22 2.69
N VAL A 199 10.67 11.11 2.89
CA VAL A 199 9.65 10.92 3.94
C VAL A 199 8.80 9.69 3.66
N ARG A 200 8.41 9.45 2.40
CA ARG A 200 7.71 8.23 1.99
C ARG A 200 8.60 6.99 2.16
N ALA A 201 9.85 7.06 1.76
CA ALA A 201 10.80 5.96 1.97
C ALA A 201 10.97 5.64 3.46
N TYR A 202 11.09 6.65 4.30
CA TYR A 202 11.20 6.50 5.76
C TYR A 202 9.96 5.83 6.38
N TYR A 203 8.79 6.03 5.81
CA TYR A 203 7.54 5.41 6.25
C TYR A 203 7.47 3.89 6.00
N TYR A 204 8.36 3.30 5.17
CA TYR A 204 8.44 1.84 4.99
C TYR A 204 9.08 1.10 6.16
N TYR A 205 9.73 1.78 7.08
CA TYR A 205 10.25 1.17 8.29
C TYR A 205 9.16 0.97 9.34
N GLN A 206 9.21 -0.15 10.06
CA GLN A 206 8.20 -0.51 11.07
C GLN A 206 8.24 0.46 12.26
N ASP A 207 9.43 0.76 12.73
CA ASP A 207 9.72 1.77 13.76
C ASP A 207 10.94 2.57 13.28
N PRO A 208 10.70 3.62 12.49
CA PRO A 208 11.78 4.36 11.86
C PRO A 208 12.66 5.10 12.86
N SER A 209 12.18 5.39 14.07
CA SER A 209 12.97 6.02 15.12
C SER A 209 14.07 5.10 15.67
N THR A 210 13.80 3.79 15.72
CA THR A 210 14.76 2.76 16.15
C THR A 210 15.66 2.32 14.99
N TYR A 211 15.08 2.10 13.81
CA TYR A 211 15.79 1.73 12.59
C TYR A 211 15.03 2.30 11.38
N PRO A 212 15.66 3.11 10.52
CA PRO A 212 17.09 3.40 10.37
C PRO A 212 17.66 4.46 11.32
N GLY A 213 16.88 5.02 12.21
CA GLY A 213 17.25 6.12 13.11
C GLY A 213 16.66 7.45 12.67
N PRO A 214 17.13 8.61 13.16
CA PRO A 214 16.55 9.92 12.90
C PRO A 214 16.44 10.26 11.40
N PHE A 215 15.39 10.99 11.04
CA PHE A 215 15.05 11.26 9.63
C PHE A 215 16.14 12.06 8.89
N ASP A 216 16.68 13.12 9.47
CA ASP A 216 17.65 13.99 8.77
C ASP A 216 18.93 13.25 8.35
N PRO A 217 19.62 12.48 9.24
CA PRO A 217 20.74 11.66 8.83
C PRO A 217 20.37 10.59 7.81
N TYR A 218 19.18 9.99 7.94
CA TYR A 218 18.66 9.03 6.98
C TYR A 218 18.50 9.65 5.58
N ALA A 219 17.81 10.77 5.47
CA ALA A 219 17.59 11.46 4.21
C ALA A 219 18.91 11.95 3.58
N ALA A 220 19.80 12.50 4.42
CA ALA A 220 21.14 12.94 3.98
C ALA A 220 21.98 11.79 3.41
N GLY A 221 21.82 10.57 3.93
CA GLY A 221 22.50 9.37 3.43
C GLY A 221 22.20 9.04 1.96
N TYR A 222 21.08 9.50 1.42
CA TYR A 222 20.68 9.29 0.02
C TYR A 222 20.91 10.52 -0.88
N SER A 223 21.49 11.60 -0.37
CA SER A 223 21.68 12.86 -1.12
C SER A 223 22.51 12.69 -2.40
N ASN A 224 23.47 11.77 -2.40
CA ASN A 224 24.33 11.44 -3.55
C ASN A 224 23.81 10.28 -4.41
N THR A 225 22.64 9.74 -4.10
CA THR A 225 22.04 8.64 -4.87
C THR A 225 21.23 9.23 -6.02
N ASP A 226 21.50 8.80 -7.25
CA ASP A 226 20.68 9.14 -8.41
C ASP A 226 19.58 8.10 -8.63
N VAL A 227 19.95 6.85 -8.90
CA VAL A 227 19.00 5.76 -9.11
C VAL A 227 19.49 4.47 -8.47
N ILE A 228 18.56 3.68 -7.96
CA ILE A 228 18.78 2.34 -7.42
C ILE A 228 17.97 1.36 -8.26
N THR A 229 18.65 0.33 -8.77
CA THR A 229 17.99 -0.85 -9.36
C THR A 229 18.25 -2.07 -8.49
N ALA A 230 17.30 -2.99 -8.39
CA ALA A 230 17.41 -4.16 -7.53
C ALA A 230 17.17 -5.47 -8.29
N THR A 231 17.92 -6.49 -7.92
CA THR A 231 17.68 -7.90 -8.29
C THR A 231 17.36 -8.65 -7.01
N PHE A 232 16.19 -9.30 -6.97
CA PHE A 232 15.73 -10.03 -5.79
C PHE A 232 16.09 -11.51 -5.86
N GLY A 233 16.44 -12.08 -4.71
CA GLY A 233 16.56 -13.52 -4.52
C GLY A 233 15.27 -14.13 -3.99
N THR A 234 15.32 -15.40 -3.62
CA THR A 234 14.16 -16.12 -3.07
C THR A 234 13.87 -15.65 -1.65
N VAL A 235 12.67 -15.12 -1.43
CA VAL A 235 12.20 -14.69 -0.12
C VAL A 235 11.99 -15.89 0.79
N GLN A 236 12.46 -15.80 2.03
CA GLN A 236 12.21 -16.76 3.09
C GLN A 236 11.19 -16.15 4.07
N SER A 237 10.28 -16.95 4.58
CA SER A 237 9.29 -16.50 5.56
C SER A 237 9.22 -17.43 6.76
N GLU A 238 9.04 -16.83 7.94
CA GLU A 238 8.80 -17.56 9.18
C GLU A 238 7.71 -16.87 10.01
N GLY A 239 6.94 -17.66 10.75
CA GLY A 239 5.90 -17.15 11.64
C GLY A 239 6.34 -17.20 13.09
N ALA A 240 6.17 -16.13 13.84
CA ALA A 240 6.41 -16.10 15.27
C ALA A 240 5.49 -15.09 15.97
N ALA A 241 4.92 -15.49 17.10
CA ALA A 241 4.16 -14.62 18.02
C ALA A 241 3.13 -13.71 17.32
N GLY A 242 2.31 -14.26 16.40
CA GLY A 242 1.28 -13.52 15.69
C GLY A 242 1.81 -12.56 14.61
N SER A 243 3.06 -12.71 14.20
CA SER A 243 3.69 -11.98 13.12
C SER A 243 4.29 -12.91 12.08
N LEU A 244 4.38 -12.43 10.84
CA LEU A 244 5.17 -13.03 9.79
C LEU A 244 6.44 -12.19 9.62
N TYR A 245 7.56 -12.86 9.52
CA TYR A 245 8.87 -12.26 9.23
C TYR A 245 9.33 -12.73 7.86
N PHE A 246 9.85 -11.81 7.08
CA PHE A 246 10.31 -12.10 5.73
C PHE A 246 11.76 -11.65 5.59
N LYS A 247 12.62 -12.57 5.18
CA LYS A 247 13.99 -12.26 4.74
C LYS A 247 14.00 -12.10 3.24
N VAL A 248 14.34 -10.91 2.78
CA VAL A 248 14.33 -10.51 1.36
C VAL A 248 15.78 -10.30 0.91
N PRO A 249 16.40 -11.31 0.31
CA PRO A 249 17.74 -11.16 -0.27
C PRO A 249 17.66 -10.31 -1.53
N LEU A 250 18.54 -9.32 -1.64
CA LEU A 250 18.62 -8.50 -2.85
C LEU A 250 20.02 -7.98 -3.13
N ALA A 251 20.29 -7.73 -4.40
CA ALA A 251 21.43 -6.97 -4.87
C ALA A 251 20.94 -5.62 -5.39
N MET A 252 21.55 -4.55 -4.94
CA MET A 252 21.25 -3.18 -5.37
C MET A 252 22.44 -2.62 -6.17
N LYS A 253 22.15 -2.15 -7.37
CA LYS A 253 23.07 -1.32 -8.15
C LYS A 253 22.66 0.13 -7.96
N VAL A 254 23.51 0.90 -7.32
CA VAL A 254 23.32 2.32 -7.02
C VAL A 254 24.15 3.15 -7.97
N VAL A 255 23.50 4.02 -8.72
CA VAL A 255 24.17 5.06 -9.51
C VAL A 255 24.14 6.34 -8.68
N THR A 256 25.29 6.98 -8.54
CA THR A 256 25.39 8.24 -7.81
C THR A 256 25.17 9.44 -8.72
N THR A 257 24.93 10.61 -8.15
CA THR A 257 24.79 11.88 -8.88
C THR A 257 26.08 12.25 -9.68
N SER A 258 27.23 11.70 -9.29
CA SER A 258 28.49 11.81 -10.05
C SER A 258 28.69 10.69 -11.09
N SER A 259 27.62 9.93 -11.41
CA SER A 259 27.64 8.81 -12.36
C SER A 259 28.55 7.64 -11.97
N SER A 260 29.02 7.60 -10.72
CA SER A 260 29.73 6.41 -10.23
C SER A 260 28.71 5.29 -9.89
N VAL A 261 29.18 4.05 -10.04
CA VAL A 261 28.34 2.87 -9.77
C VAL A 261 28.87 2.15 -8.55
N GLN A 262 27.95 1.76 -7.68
CA GLN A 262 28.25 0.92 -6.51
C GLN A 262 27.28 -0.26 -6.51
N THR A 263 27.76 -1.44 -6.15
CA THR A 263 26.93 -2.64 -6.05
C THR A 263 26.95 -3.15 -4.62
N PHE A 264 25.77 -3.39 -4.07
CA PHE A 264 25.60 -3.92 -2.72
C PHE A 264 24.77 -5.20 -2.78
N VAL A 265 25.14 -6.18 -1.97
CA VAL A 265 24.39 -7.42 -1.80
C VAL A 265 24.06 -7.59 -0.31
N GLY A 266 22.84 -7.96 0.00
CA GLY A 266 22.42 -8.10 1.37
C GLY A 266 20.95 -8.52 1.53
N CYS A 267 20.42 -8.23 2.69
CA CYS A 267 19.10 -8.69 3.08
C CYS A 267 18.35 -7.59 3.84
N TYR A 268 17.09 -7.36 3.48
CA TYR A 268 16.13 -6.72 4.37
C TYR A 268 15.32 -7.78 5.12
N THR A 269 15.05 -7.52 6.39
CA THR A 269 14.06 -8.25 7.17
C THR A 269 12.83 -7.37 7.33
N LEU A 270 11.66 -7.90 6.91
CA LEU A 270 10.37 -7.25 7.07
C LEU A 270 9.52 -8.00 8.08
N ARG A 271 8.60 -7.28 8.72
CA ARG A 271 7.61 -7.84 9.63
C ARG A 271 6.21 -7.40 9.21
N LEU A 272 5.29 -8.36 9.21
CA LEU A 272 3.84 -8.12 9.15
C LEU A 272 3.22 -8.67 10.44
N ALA A 273 2.76 -7.81 11.33
CA ALA A 273 1.84 -8.25 12.38
C ALA A 273 0.57 -8.76 11.69
N GLN A 274 0.17 -10.02 11.96
CA GLN A 274 -0.96 -10.62 11.25
C GLN A 274 -2.22 -9.77 11.47
N PRO A 275 -2.92 -9.33 10.42
CA PRO A 275 -4.08 -8.46 10.54
C PRO A 275 -5.14 -8.99 11.49
N ALA A 276 -5.34 -10.31 11.51
CA ALA A 276 -6.33 -10.97 12.36
C ALA A 276 -6.06 -10.85 13.87
N VAL A 277 -4.81 -10.58 14.28
CA VAL A 277 -4.45 -10.44 15.71
C VAL A 277 -4.27 -8.97 16.14
N GLN A 278 -4.37 -8.04 15.22
CA GLN A 278 -4.36 -6.62 15.55
C GLN A 278 -5.75 -6.19 16.02
N ALA A 279 -5.88 -5.86 17.29
CA ALA A 279 -7.20 -5.68 17.93
C ALA A 279 -7.68 -4.22 17.98
N SER A 280 -6.78 -3.25 17.82
CA SER A 280 -7.10 -1.81 17.99
C SER A 280 -6.31 -0.93 17.02
N PRO A 281 -6.88 0.21 16.59
CA PRO A 281 -6.16 1.20 15.80
C PRO A 281 -4.93 1.77 16.52
N PRO A 282 -3.87 2.17 15.77
CA PRO A 282 -3.77 2.10 14.32
C PRO A 282 -3.35 0.71 13.81
N PHE A 283 -3.74 0.36 12.58
CA PHE A 283 -3.24 -0.82 11.90
C PHE A 283 -1.76 -0.65 11.53
N GLN A 284 -0.98 -1.69 11.76
CA GLN A 284 0.43 -1.75 11.37
C GLN A 284 0.57 -2.57 10.08
N SER A 285 0.87 -1.89 8.98
CA SER A 285 1.20 -2.52 7.70
C SER A 285 2.57 -3.22 7.76
N MET A 286 2.87 -4.03 6.74
CA MET A 286 4.19 -4.61 6.58
C MET A 286 5.26 -3.52 6.54
N GLY A 287 6.34 -3.70 7.29
CA GLY A 287 7.44 -2.74 7.34
C GLY A 287 8.80 -3.39 7.53
N ILE A 288 9.85 -2.66 7.13
CA ILE A 288 11.24 -3.05 7.28
C ILE A 288 11.63 -2.90 8.76
N ILE A 289 12.22 -3.95 9.34
CA ILE A 289 12.71 -3.92 10.72
C ILE A 289 14.24 -3.93 10.80
N SER A 290 14.93 -4.39 9.76
CA SER A 290 16.39 -4.33 9.67
C SER A 290 16.87 -4.52 8.23
N GLY A 291 18.11 -4.14 7.98
CA GLY A 291 18.81 -4.40 6.72
C GLY A 291 20.31 -4.48 6.94
N LYS A 292 20.95 -5.42 6.25
CA LYS A 292 22.41 -5.58 6.27
C LYS A 292 22.90 -5.78 4.85
N PHE A 293 23.82 -4.94 4.42
CA PHE A 293 24.36 -4.94 3.07
C PHE A 293 25.88 -4.84 3.08
N THR A 294 26.49 -5.51 2.11
CA THR A 294 27.93 -5.46 1.88
C THR A 294 28.18 -4.98 0.46
N GLN A 295 29.08 -4.04 0.29
CA GLN A 295 29.50 -3.60 -1.03
C GLN A 295 30.35 -4.69 -1.69
N VAL A 296 30.09 -4.96 -2.97
CA VAL A 296 30.85 -5.89 -3.79
C VAL A 296 31.46 -5.15 -5.00
N ALA A 297 32.44 -5.76 -5.65
CA ALA A 297 33.04 -5.17 -6.84
C ALA A 297 32.00 -4.99 -7.96
N ASN A 298 32.11 -3.90 -8.70
CA ASN A 298 31.26 -3.69 -9.87
C ASN A 298 31.51 -4.77 -10.93
N GLY A 299 30.41 -5.29 -11.50
CA GLY A 299 30.49 -6.39 -12.47
C GLY A 299 30.48 -7.78 -11.83
N THR A 300 30.45 -7.90 -10.50
CA THR A 300 30.26 -9.19 -9.81
C THR A 300 28.94 -9.82 -10.26
N ASP A 301 28.96 -11.12 -10.58
CA ASP A 301 27.73 -11.89 -10.72
C ASP A 301 27.06 -12.01 -9.33
N VAL A 302 25.96 -11.29 -9.16
CA VAL A 302 25.27 -11.19 -7.87
C VAL A 302 24.32 -12.36 -7.61
N VAL A 303 23.91 -13.11 -8.65
CA VAL A 303 22.90 -14.16 -8.52
C VAL A 303 23.30 -15.25 -7.52
N PRO A 304 24.53 -15.79 -7.56
CA PRO A 304 24.98 -16.77 -6.56
C PRO A 304 25.02 -16.21 -5.15
N LEU A 305 25.32 -14.92 -4.98
CA LEU A 305 25.44 -14.26 -3.66
C LEU A 305 24.08 -14.10 -2.98
N LEU A 306 22.98 -14.01 -3.76
CA LEU A 306 21.64 -13.86 -3.21
C LEU A 306 21.20 -15.09 -2.39
N THR A 307 21.76 -16.28 -2.65
CA THR A 307 21.40 -17.51 -1.92
C THR A 307 21.86 -17.48 -0.47
N THR A 308 22.86 -16.69 -0.13
CA THR A 308 23.46 -16.58 1.22
C THR A 308 23.33 -15.17 1.81
N ALA A 309 22.74 -14.24 1.09
CA ALA A 309 22.67 -12.82 1.49
C ALA A 309 21.93 -12.55 2.81
N CYS A 310 21.10 -13.49 3.25
CA CYS A 310 20.32 -13.40 4.50
C CYS A 310 20.83 -14.30 5.64
N ASN A 311 22.03 -14.87 5.51
CA ASN A 311 22.65 -15.71 6.54
C ASN A 311 23.42 -14.87 7.58
#